data_403497d412ca69346c1c4c520d74beb4
#
_entry.id   403497d412ca69346c1c4c520d74beb4
#
_cell.length_a   1.000
_cell.length_b   1.000
_cell.length_c   1.000
_cell.angle_alpha   90.00
_cell.angle_beta   90.00
_cell.angle_gamma   90.00
#
_symmetry.space_group_name_H-M   'P 1'
#
loop_
_entity.id
_entity.type
_entity.pdbx_description
1 polymer ?
#
loop_
_entity_poly.entity_id
_entity_poly.type
_entity_poly.pdbx_seq_one_letter_code
_entity_poly.pdbx_strand_id
1 'polypeptide(L)'
;YEADLTHEWGLGSPGDGIPADNFSARFTRESWFEAGTYRFTYRSDDGLRVWVNDVLIIDSWQDQGGEWFVKDHYIPEGINRVRIEYYERWGFATLQLGWEKLQGGDLWAATYWPNVNLAGSSVLKRNDPAIDFDWGAGSPDPAVPVDEFSARWTRTLGFEAATYRFYASSDDGVRIYVDRHLVVDAWNKQKLPNTHYGDVTLTAGSHEVVVDYFEEGGEAAIHAWWNRVDQTQGWEGRYYDNRDFRGGPALIRDDAEINFNWGEGGAVPWMASDNFSVRWTQTFDFPPGLYRFNSRSDDGIRLWIDDVDLRLN
;
A
#
# COMPACT_ATOMS: atom_id res chain seq x y z
N TYR A 1 30.88 15.39 -1.69
CA TYR A 1 29.98 15.03 -2.79
C TYR A 1 29.80 13.51 -2.79
N GLU A 2 28.63 13.03 -2.47
CA GLU A 2 28.38 11.60 -2.36
C GLU A 2 27.74 11.09 -3.67
N ALA A 3 28.27 9.99 -4.19
CA ALA A 3 27.82 9.43 -5.46
C ALA A 3 26.71 8.40 -5.28
N ASP A 4 26.55 7.88 -4.08
CA ASP A 4 25.61 6.82 -3.71
C ASP A 4 24.94 7.16 -2.38
N LEU A 5 23.71 6.70 -2.19
CA LEU A 5 22.93 6.83 -0.96
C LEU A 5 22.81 5.47 -0.25
N THR A 6 23.94 4.78 -0.16
CA THR A 6 24.06 3.54 0.58
C THR A 6 25.02 3.76 1.75
N HIS A 7 24.45 4.05 2.90
CA HIS A 7 25.19 4.32 4.13
C HIS A 7 24.79 3.32 5.20
N GLU A 8 25.79 2.63 5.75
CA GLU A 8 25.67 1.77 6.91
C GLU A 8 26.66 2.21 7.96
N TRP A 9 26.29 3.19 8.77
CA TRP A 9 27.17 3.72 9.82
C TRP A 9 27.17 2.81 11.06
N GLY A 10 26.17 1.94 11.22
CA GLY A 10 26.02 1.06 12.36
C GLY A 10 25.90 1.85 13.67
N LEU A 11 26.71 1.53 14.67
CA LEU A 11 26.82 2.30 15.92
C LEU A 11 27.84 3.46 15.81
N GLY A 12 28.30 3.77 14.61
CA GLY A 12 29.34 4.78 14.37
C GLY A 12 28.78 6.10 13.89
N SER A 13 29.65 7.11 13.83
CA SER A 13 29.35 8.43 13.31
C SER A 13 29.46 8.48 11.78
N PRO A 14 28.66 9.31 11.09
CA PRO A 14 28.81 9.54 9.65
C PRO A 14 30.11 10.31 9.27
N GLY A 15 30.80 10.92 10.24
CA GLY A 15 32.05 11.62 9.98
C GLY A 15 32.55 12.46 11.17
N ASP A 16 33.76 13.01 11.03
CA ASP A 16 34.39 13.80 12.07
C ASP A 16 33.50 15.00 12.48
N GLY A 17 33.28 15.13 13.78
CA GLY A 17 32.50 16.22 14.36
C GLY A 17 31.00 16.01 14.36
N ILE A 18 30.49 14.89 13.83
CA ILE A 18 29.08 14.49 13.91
C ILE A 18 28.94 13.39 14.96
N PRO A 19 28.00 13.45 15.91
CA PRO A 19 27.79 12.38 16.87
C PRO A 19 27.29 11.10 16.18
N ALA A 20 27.45 9.94 16.84
CA ALA A 20 26.91 8.69 16.33
C ALA A 20 25.36 8.64 16.39
N ASP A 21 24.80 9.28 17.43
CA ASP A 21 23.36 9.39 17.66
C ASP A 21 22.90 10.85 17.60
N ASN A 22 21.60 11.09 17.45
CA ASN A 22 20.97 12.41 17.41
C ASN A 22 21.54 13.34 16.33
N PHE A 23 21.68 12.83 15.12
CA PHE A 23 22.07 13.64 13.96
C PHE A 23 21.02 13.58 12.87
N SER A 24 21.11 14.52 11.94
CA SER A 24 20.30 14.52 10.73
C SER A 24 21.14 14.88 9.52
N ALA A 25 20.74 14.37 8.36
CA ALA A 25 21.41 14.63 7.10
C ALA A 25 20.40 15.06 6.03
N ARG A 26 20.83 15.95 5.14
CA ARG A 26 20.06 16.32 3.95
C ARG A 26 20.94 16.15 2.72
N PHE A 27 20.44 15.37 1.78
CA PHE A 27 21.04 15.18 0.48
C PHE A 27 20.17 15.83 -0.58
N THR A 28 20.79 16.50 -1.55
CA THR A 28 20.09 17.10 -2.67
C THR A 28 20.87 16.85 -3.94
N ARG A 29 20.18 16.35 -4.96
CA ARG A 29 20.75 16.11 -6.27
C ARG A 29 19.78 16.51 -7.37
N GLU A 30 20.31 17.14 -8.40
CA GLU A 30 19.62 17.31 -9.68
C GLU A 30 20.10 16.24 -10.64
N SER A 31 19.16 15.52 -11.21
CA SER A 31 19.45 14.43 -12.18
C SER A 31 18.46 14.54 -13.33
N TRP A 32 18.93 14.14 -14.50
CA TRP A 32 18.05 13.98 -15.65
C TRP A 32 17.32 12.66 -15.57
N PHE A 33 16.00 12.69 -15.79
CA PHE A 33 15.13 11.53 -15.83
C PHE A 33 14.41 11.47 -17.18
N GLU A 34 14.22 10.28 -17.73
CA GLU A 34 13.23 10.07 -18.76
C GLU A 34 11.84 10.11 -18.13
N ALA A 35 10.83 10.59 -18.88
CA ALA A 35 9.45 10.51 -18.40
C ALA A 35 9.06 9.07 -18.09
N GLY A 36 8.48 8.83 -16.92
CA GLY A 36 8.02 7.50 -16.51
C GLY A 36 7.88 7.34 -15.01
N THR A 37 7.34 6.20 -14.63
CA THR A 37 7.23 5.82 -13.22
C THR A 37 8.52 5.15 -12.78
N TYR A 38 9.02 5.59 -11.64
CA TYR A 38 10.22 5.06 -10.99
C TYR A 38 9.83 4.40 -9.68
N ARG A 39 10.38 3.23 -9.43
CA ARG A 39 10.31 2.55 -8.13
C ARG A 39 11.46 3.01 -7.29
N PHE A 40 11.16 3.64 -6.17
CA PHE A 40 12.09 3.95 -5.10
C PHE A 40 12.11 2.78 -4.13
N THR A 41 13.27 2.16 -3.94
CA THR A 41 13.48 1.13 -2.92
C THR A 41 14.34 1.72 -1.84
N TYR A 42 13.88 1.70 -0.61
CA TYR A 42 14.57 2.35 0.50
C TYR A 42 14.53 1.55 1.79
N ARG A 43 15.50 1.84 2.62
CA ARG A 43 15.64 1.33 3.97
C ARG A 43 16.27 2.43 4.82
N SER A 44 15.73 2.68 5.99
CA SER A 44 16.32 3.63 6.95
C SER A 44 16.12 3.17 8.38
N ASP A 45 17.09 3.46 9.19
CA ASP A 45 17.11 3.41 10.64
C ASP A 45 17.74 4.74 11.10
N ASP A 46 17.01 5.76 11.56
CA ASP A 46 15.57 5.89 11.80
C ASP A 46 14.79 6.49 10.59
N GLY A 47 14.45 7.78 10.67
CA GLY A 47 13.47 8.44 9.82
C GLY A 47 13.99 8.94 8.48
N LEU A 48 13.16 8.79 7.44
CA LEU A 48 13.44 9.18 6.06
C LEU A 48 12.29 9.97 5.45
N ARG A 49 12.63 11.03 4.72
CA ARG A 49 11.73 11.75 3.80
C ARG A 49 12.39 11.95 2.46
N VAL A 50 11.63 11.82 1.39
CA VAL A 50 12.09 12.04 0.01
C VAL A 50 11.13 12.95 -0.72
N TRP A 51 11.67 13.94 -1.41
CA TRP A 51 10.94 14.84 -2.31
C TRP A 51 11.50 14.74 -3.72
N VAL A 52 10.62 14.83 -4.69
CA VAL A 52 10.94 15.06 -6.10
C VAL A 52 10.27 16.36 -6.52
N ASN A 53 11.05 17.35 -7.01
CA ASN A 53 10.58 18.69 -7.36
C ASN A 53 9.70 19.35 -6.28
N ASP A 54 10.13 19.23 -5.01
CA ASP A 54 9.44 19.72 -3.82
C ASP A 54 8.13 19.00 -3.47
N VAL A 55 7.70 17.98 -4.22
CA VAL A 55 6.59 17.09 -3.87
C VAL A 55 7.12 16.01 -2.93
N LEU A 56 6.55 15.90 -1.74
CA LEU A 56 6.88 14.83 -0.77
C LEU A 56 6.34 13.50 -1.28
N ILE A 57 7.23 12.55 -1.60
CA ILE A 57 6.86 11.25 -2.16
C ILE A 57 7.03 10.10 -1.17
N ILE A 58 7.92 10.26 -0.20
CA ILE A 58 8.12 9.32 0.91
C ILE A 58 8.12 10.12 2.19
N ASP A 59 7.24 9.78 3.13
CA ASP A 59 7.22 10.31 4.50
C ASP A 59 7.24 9.15 5.49
N SER A 60 8.44 8.74 5.88
CA SER A 60 8.72 7.71 6.88
C SER A 60 9.49 8.34 8.04
N TRP A 61 8.96 9.47 8.57
CA TRP A 61 9.63 10.30 9.58
C TRP A 61 9.29 9.83 10.99
N GLN A 62 9.70 8.62 11.29
CA GLN A 62 9.49 7.97 12.60
C GLN A 62 10.70 7.10 12.95
N ASP A 63 10.87 6.78 14.24
CA ASP A 63 11.87 5.83 14.70
C ASP A 63 11.51 4.43 14.15
N GLN A 64 12.39 3.81 13.38
CA GLN A 64 12.15 2.52 12.73
C GLN A 64 13.44 1.73 12.57
N GLY A 65 13.36 0.41 12.49
CA GLY A 65 14.47 -0.52 12.55
C GLY A 65 15.06 -0.99 11.22
N GLY A 66 15.02 -0.18 10.17
CA GLY A 66 15.74 -0.47 8.93
C GLY A 66 15.14 -1.58 8.06
N GLU A 67 13.83 -1.69 7.99
CA GLU A 67 13.13 -2.57 7.05
C GLU A 67 13.15 -2.01 5.62
N TRP A 68 12.97 -2.89 4.63
CA TRP A 68 12.88 -2.50 3.22
C TRP A 68 11.47 -2.10 2.84
N PHE A 69 11.36 -0.94 2.19
CA PHE A 69 10.13 -0.39 1.66
C PHE A 69 10.29 -0.03 0.18
N VAL A 70 9.16 0.06 -0.52
CA VAL A 70 9.07 0.52 -1.90
C VAL A 70 8.04 1.62 -2.05
N LYS A 71 8.33 2.59 -2.93
CA LYS A 71 7.40 3.65 -3.30
C LYS A 71 7.55 3.94 -4.79
N ASP A 72 6.46 3.86 -5.53
CA ASP A 72 6.45 4.22 -6.94
C ASP A 72 5.99 5.67 -7.12
N HIS A 73 6.64 6.41 -8.01
CA HIS A 73 6.32 7.80 -8.30
C HIS A 73 6.62 8.14 -9.76
N TYR A 74 5.70 8.86 -10.42
CA TYR A 74 5.91 9.34 -11.78
C TYR A 74 6.85 10.56 -11.77
N ILE A 75 7.89 10.52 -12.62
CA ILE A 75 8.84 11.63 -12.81
C ILE A 75 8.72 12.10 -14.26
N PRO A 76 8.50 13.41 -14.51
CA PRO A 76 8.48 13.96 -15.86
C PRO A 76 9.88 13.95 -16.48
N GLU A 77 9.94 13.99 -17.82
CA GLU A 77 11.21 14.13 -18.54
C GLU A 77 11.92 15.43 -18.20
N GLY A 78 13.24 15.35 -18.02
CA GLY A 78 14.08 16.49 -17.80
C GLY A 78 14.89 16.43 -16.50
N ILE A 79 15.44 17.57 -16.12
CA ILE A 79 16.18 17.72 -14.86
C ILE A 79 15.18 17.82 -13.72
N ASN A 80 15.24 16.86 -12.81
CA ASN A 80 14.42 16.83 -11.61
C ASN A 80 15.30 16.87 -10.37
N ARG A 81 14.86 17.61 -9.35
CA ARG A 81 15.55 17.73 -8.07
C ARG A 81 15.03 16.69 -7.08
N VAL A 82 15.91 15.79 -6.65
CA VAL A 82 15.64 14.85 -5.56
C VAL A 82 16.26 15.40 -4.28
N ARG A 83 15.45 15.56 -3.24
CA ARG A 83 15.87 15.94 -1.89
C ARG A 83 15.52 14.81 -0.94
N ILE A 84 16.48 14.46 -0.08
CA ILE A 84 16.35 13.41 0.92
C ILE A 84 16.70 14.01 2.26
N GLU A 85 15.88 13.77 3.26
CA GLU A 85 16.16 14.10 4.65
C GLU A 85 16.13 12.82 5.47
N TYR A 86 17.10 12.67 6.34
CA TYR A 86 17.32 11.53 7.20
C TYR A 86 17.59 12.01 8.62
N TYR A 87 17.13 11.28 9.61
CA TYR A 87 17.60 11.44 10.98
C TYR A 87 17.90 10.10 11.63
N GLU A 88 18.88 10.11 12.51
CA GLU A 88 19.23 9.07 13.45
C GLU A 88 19.00 9.60 14.85
N ARG A 89 18.24 8.88 15.66
CA ARG A 89 17.99 9.24 17.04
C ARG A 89 18.90 8.50 17.98
N TRP A 90 19.02 7.18 17.86
CA TRP A 90 19.84 6.34 18.70
C TRP A 90 19.93 4.91 18.17
N GLY A 91 21.09 4.33 18.24
CA GLY A 91 21.31 2.93 17.91
C GLY A 91 22.04 2.72 16.58
N PHE A 92 21.47 1.89 15.72
CA PHE A 92 22.05 1.61 14.41
C PHE A 92 21.60 2.65 13.39
N ALA A 93 22.55 3.30 12.75
CA ALA A 93 22.30 4.27 11.71
C ALA A 93 22.45 3.65 10.32
N THR A 94 21.36 3.64 9.54
CA THR A 94 21.35 3.10 8.18
C THR A 94 20.48 3.97 7.26
N LEU A 95 20.99 4.29 6.07
CA LEU A 95 20.26 4.92 4.99
C LEU A 95 20.63 4.27 3.67
N GLN A 96 19.65 3.64 3.03
CA GLN A 96 19.80 3.12 1.67
C GLN A 96 18.62 3.57 0.84
N LEU A 97 18.88 4.16 -0.32
CA LEU A 97 17.87 4.60 -1.27
C LEU A 97 18.38 4.41 -2.69
N GLY A 98 17.62 3.68 -3.48
CA GLY A 98 17.82 3.55 -4.91
C GLY A 98 16.52 3.79 -5.67
N TRP A 99 16.61 4.01 -6.97
CA TRP A 99 15.44 4.04 -7.85
C TRP A 99 15.74 3.46 -9.21
N GLU A 100 14.73 2.85 -9.81
CA GLU A 100 14.77 2.31 -11.17
C GLU A 100 13.50 2.72 -11.93
N LYS A 101 13.64 2.91 -13.25
CA LYS A 101 12.47 3.18 -14.10
C LYS A 101 11.72 1.88 -14.34
N LEU A 102 10.44 1.86 -14.03
CA LEU A 102 9.58 0.72 -14.31
C LEU A 102 9.33 0.59 -15.82
N GLN A 103 9.35 -0.64 -16.31
CA GLN A 103 9.05 -0.94 -17.70
C GLN A 103 7.53 -0.94 -17.92
N GLY A 104 7.08 -0.70 -19.15
CA GLY A 104 5.64 -0.59 -19.46
C GLY A 104 4.81 -1.82 -19.04
N GLY A 105 5.39 -3.00 -19.02
CA GLY A 105 4.74 -4.24 -18.56
C GLY A 105 4.49 -4.29 -17.04
N ASP A 106 5.18 -3.44 -16.27
CA ASP A 106 5.04 -3.37 -14.81
C ASP A 106 4.01 -2.34 -14.35
N LEU A 107 3.36 -1.66 -15.30
CA LEU A 107 2.46 -0.56 -15.04
C LEU A 107 1.04 -0.88 -15.52
N TRP A 108 0.06 -0.25 -14.86
CA TRP A 108 -1.32 -0.25 -15.30
C TRP A 108 -1.56 0.83 -16.35
N ALA A 109 -2.05 0.45 -17.52
CA ALA A 109 -2.52 1.42 -18.51
C ALA A 109 -3.84 2.03 -18.01
N ALA A 110 -3.80 3.29 -17.60
CA ALA A 110 -4.94 4.02 -17.04
C ALA A 110 -5.55 4.97 -18.08
N THR A 111 -6.87 4.99 -18.14
CA THR A 111 -7.66 5.92 -18.96
C THR A 111 -8.74 6.53 -18.09
N TYR A 112 -8.89 7.86 -18.15
CA TYR A 112 -9.86 8.64 -17.36
C TYR A 112 -10.83 9.38 -18.26
N TRP A 113 -12.12 9.41 -17.86
CA TRP A 113 -13.21 10.10 -18.56
C TRP A 113 -13.88 11.12 -17.64
N PRO A 114 -14.36 12.26 -18.21
CA PRO A 114 -15.08 13.30 -17.46
C PRO A 114 -16.57 12.93 -17.33
N ASN A 115 -16.87 11.72 -16.92
CA ASN A 115 -18.22 11.20 -16.65
C ASN A 115 -18.13 9.85 -15.92
N VAL A 116 -19.17 9.43 -15.25
CA VAL A 116 -19.25 8.19 -14.44
C VAL A 116 -19.41 6.89 -15.26
N ASN A 117 -19.48 6.97 -16.60
CA ASN A 117 -19.91 5.85 -17.43
C ASN A 117 -18.81 5.23 -18.28
N LEU A 118 -17.54 5.63 -18.13
CA LEU A 118 -16.40 5.17 -18.95
C LEU A 118 -16.64 5.40 -20.47
N ALA A 119 -17.34 6.47 -20.83
CA ALA A 119 -17.86 6.66 -22.17
C ALA A 119 -17.37 7.95 -22.85
N GLY A 120 -17.36 7.94 -24.18
CA GLY A 120 -16.95 9.10 -24.99
C GLY A 120 -15.44 9.30 -25.04
N SER A 121 -15.02 10.56 -25.21
CA SER A 121 -13.59 10.89 -25.29
C SER A 121 -12.97 10.93 -23.89
N SER A 122 -11.87 10.21 -23.73
CA SER A 122 -11.07 10.30 -22.50
C SER A 122 -10.32 11.63 -22.40
N VAL A 123 -10.12 12.13 -21.19
CA VAL A 123 -9.41 13.39 -20.91
C VAL A 123 -7.97 13.15 -20.48
N LEU A 124 -7.64 11.94 -19.98
CA LEU A 124 -6.30 11.58 -19.56
C LEU A 124 -6.01 10.12 -19.89
N LYS A 125 -4.79 9.85 -20.34
CA LYS A 125 -4.20 8.50 -20.40
C LYS A 125 -2.81 8.57 -19.81
N ARG A 126 -2.53 7.68 -18.86
CA ARG A 126 -1.22 7.58 -18.24
C ARG A 126 -0.94 6.14 -17.82
N ASN A 127 0.24 5.88 -17.31
CA ASN A 127 0.59 4.61 -16.69
C ASN A 127 0.67 4.80 -15.18
N ASP A 128 -0.05 3.99 -14.42
CA ASP A 128 -0.06 4.00 -12.97
C ASP A 128 0.67 2.77 -12.42
N PRO A 129 1.49 2.91 -11.35
CA PRO A 129 2.26 1.79 -10.79
C PRO A 129 1.40 0.81 -9.98
N ALA A 130 0.37 1.32 -9.35
CA ALA A 130 -0.60 0.58 -8.56
C ALA A 130 -1.98 1.22 -8.71
N ILE A 131 -3.02 0.50 -8.31
CA ILE A 131 -4.35 1.06 -8.12
C ILE A 131 -4.54 1.22 -6.61
N ASP A 132 -3.95 2.29 -6.09
CA ASP A 132 -3.90 2.60 -4.65
C ASP A 132 -3.91 4.14 -4.51
N PHE A 133 -5.10 4.72 -4.58
CA PHE A 133 -5.29 6.16 -4.64
C PHE A 133 -6.28 6.64 -3.58
N ASP A 134 -5.91 7.72 -2.94
CA ASP A 134 -6.78 8.56 -2.11
C ASP A 134 -6.60 10.01 -2.58
N TRP A 135 -7.57 10.52 -3.34
CA TRP A 135 -7.55 11.90 -3.83
C TRP A 135 -8.32 12.85 -2.90
N GLY A 136 -9.01 12.30 -1.89
CA GLY A 136 -9.88 13.07 -1.01
C GLY A 136 -10.92 13.87 -1.82
N ALA A 137 -11.10 15.14 -1.51
CA ALA A 137 -11.96 16.04 -2.29
C ALA A 137 -11.28 16.60 -3.55
N GLY A 138 -10.19 15.99 -4.02
CA GLY A 138 -9.43 16.40 -5.21
C GLY A 138 -9.73 15.53 -6.43
N SER A 139 -8.84 15.57 -7.41
CA SER A 139 -8.93 14.77 -8.64
C SER A 139 -7.62 14.07 -8.97
N PRO A 140 -7.64 13.02 -9.80
CA PRO A 140 -6.44 12.32 -10.26
C PRO A 140 -5.40 13.19 -10.98
N ASP A 141 -5.86 14.25 -11.64
CA ASP A 141 -5.05 15.15 -12.48
C ASP A 141 -5.86 16.42 -12.78
N PRO A 142 -5.23 17.60 -12.99
CA PRO A 142 -5.94 18.82 -13.37
C PRO A 142 -6.83 18.72 -14.62
N ALA A 143 -6.59 17.74 -15.50
CA ALA A 143 -7.41 17.47 -16.67
C ALA A 143 -8.68 16.66 -16.36
N VAL A 144 -8.76 16.03 -15.18
CA VAL A 144 -9.90 15.22 -14.72
C VAL A 144 -10.74 16.06 -13.75
N PRO A 145 -12.07 16.14 -13.88
CA PRO A 145 -12.88 16.85 -12.90
C PRO A 145 -12.77 16.20 -11.51
N VAL A 146 -13.05 16.98 -10.47
CA VAL A 146 -13.04 16.50 -9.08
C VAL A 146 -14.18 15.52 -8.79
N ASP A 147 -15.33 15.73 -9.41
CA ASP A 147 -16.52 14.89 -9.32
C ASP A 147 -16.95 14.45 -10.73
N GLU A 148 -17.85 13.47 -10.81
CA GLU A 148 -18.42 12.93 -12.05
C GLU A 148 -17.34 12.45 -13.05
N PHE A 149 -16.38 11.69 -12.59
CA PHE A 149 -15.37 11.07 -13.44
C PHE A 149 -15.35 9.54 -13.31
N SER A 150 -14.70 8.88 -14.25
CA SER A 150 -14.44 7.46 -14.19
C SER A 150 -13.05 7.12 -14.70
N ALA A 151 -12.55 5.99 -14.30
CA ALA A 151 -11.23 5.49 -14.69
C ALA A 151 -11.27 3.99 -14.98
N ARG A 152 -10.46 3.57 -15.94
CA ARG A 152 -10.17 2.17 -16.22
C ARG A 152 -8.68 1.93 -16.22
N TRP A 153 -8.25 0.94 -15.46
CA TRP A 153 -6.90 0.40 -15.47
C TRP A 153 -6.91 -0.97 -16.11
N THR A 154 -5.95 -1.21 -17.00
CA THR A 154 -5.78 -2.50 -17.66
C THR A 154 -4.32 -2.94 -17.56
N ARG A 155 -4.11 -4.21 -17.19
CA ARG A 155 -2.78 -4.80 -17.15
C ARG A 155 -2.86 -6.31 -17.44
N THR A 156 -1.87 -6.83 -18.18
CA THR A 156 -1.66 -8.26 -18.31
C THR A 156 -0.64 -8.70 -17.25
N LEU A 157 -1.03 -9.63 -16.41
CA LEU A 157 -0.27 -10.14 -15.28
C LEU A 157 -0.02 -11.63 -15.41
N GLY A 158 1.16 -12.09 -14.98
CA GLY A 158 1.48 -13.52 -14.88
C GLY A 158 0.96 -14.09 -13.56
N PHE A 159 0.23 -15.20 -13.65
CA PHE A 159 -0.24 -15.95 -12.49
C PHE A 159 0.22 -17.41 -12.57
N GLU A 160 0.40 -18.04 -11.42
CA GLU A 160 0.49 -19.48 -11.31
C GLU A 160 -0.91 -20.10 -11.33
N ALA A 161 -1.01 -21.43 -11.63
CA ALA A 161 -2.30 -22.12 -11.55
C ALA A 161 -2.77 -22.19 -10.10
N ALA A 162 -3.80 -21.41 -9.74
CA ALA A 162 -4.34 -21.33 -8.39
C ALA A 162 -5.67 -20.58 -8.36
N THR A 163 -6.34 -20.57 -7.22
CA THR A 163 -7.44 -19.66 -6.93
C THR A 163 -6.88 -18.38 -6.33
N TYR A 164 -7.28 -17.24 -6.90
CA TYR A 164 -6.93 -15.90 -6.43
C TYR A 164 -8.16 -15.17 -5.96
N ARG A 165 -8.04 -14.46 -4.86
CA ARG A 165 -9.05 -13.53 -4.37
C ARG A 165 -8.63 -12.11 -4.73
N PHE A 166 -9.46 -11.45 -5.50
CA PHE A 166 -9.32 -10.03 -5.86
C PHE A 166 -10.17 -9.20 -4.91
N TYR A 167 -9.61 -8.11 -4.45
CA TYR A 167 -10.22 -7.19 -3.50
C TYR A 167 -10.28 -5.80 -4.09
N ALA A 168 -11.32 -5.05 -3.72
CA ALA A 168 -11.41 -3.62 -3.97
C ALA A 168 -12.09 -2.89 -2.81
N SER A 169 -11.58 -1.70 -2.49
CA SER A 169 -12.20 -0.74 -1.59
C SER A 169 -12.24 0.60 -2.30
N SER A 170 -13.39 1.26 -2.36
CA SER A 170 -13.53 2.52 -3.12
C SER A 170 -14.61 3.43 -2.56
N ASP A 171 -14.47 4.69 -2.81
CA ASP A 171 -15.45 5.77 -2.80
C ASP A 171 -15.44 6.37 -4.22
N ASP A 172 -16.39 6.19 -5.14
CA ASP A 172 -17.64 5.41 -5.12
C ASP A 172 -17.47 3.96 -5.67
N GLY A 173 -17.93 3.70 -6.88
CA GLY A 173 -18.11 2.36 -7.42
C GLY A 173 -16.91 1.74 -8.10
N VAL A 174 -16.74 0.42 -7.94
CA VAL A 174 -15.64 -0.36 -8.52
C VAL A 174 -16.11 -1.67 -9.11
N ARG A 175 -15.43 -2.12 -10.16
CA ARG A 175 -15.52 -3.46 -10.74
C ARG A 175 -14.14 -4.00 -11.07
N ILE A 176 -13.93 -5.30 -10.85
CA ILE A 176 -12.73 -5.99 -11.30
C ILE A 176 -13.13 -7.13 -12.23
N TYR A 177 -12.46 -7.17 -13.38
CA TYR A 177 -12.59 -8.26 -14.35
C TYR A 177 -11.25 -8.95 -14.51
N VAL A 178 -11.29 -10.27 -14.66
CA VAL A 178 -10.14 -11.10 -15.06
C VAL A 178 -10.54 -11.87 -16.30
N ASP A 179 -9.78 -11.76 -17.37
CA ASP A 179 -10.09 -12.33 -18.69
C ASP A 179 -11.53 -12.05 -19.13
N ARG A 180 -12.02 -10.83 -18.90
CA ARG A 180 -13.40 -10.34 -19.18
C ARG A 180 -14.47 -10.97 -18.29
N HIS A 181 -14.15 -11.81 -17.32
CA HIS A 181 -15.09 -12.31 -16.32
C HIS A 181 -15.19 -11.33 -15.16
N LEU A 182 -16.39 -10.92 -14.80
CA LEU A 182 -16.63 -10.06 -13.66
C LEU A 182 -16.36 -10.83 -12.36
N VAL A 183 -15.37 -10.38 -11.61
CA VAL A 183 -14.91 -11.02 -10.37
C VAL A 183 -15.39 -10.22 -9.14
N VAL A 184 -15.29 -8.89 -9.21
CA VAL A 184 -15.82 -7.99 -8.16
C VAL A 184 -16.83 -7.06 -8.81
N ASP A 185 -18.05 -6.97 -8.27
CA ASP A 185 -19.10 -6.04 -8.69
C ASP A 185 -19.61 -5.24 -7.50
N ALA A 186 -19.13 -4.02 -7.37
CA ALA A 186 -19.55 -3.03 -6.40
C ALA A 186 -19.83 -1.68 -7.12
N TRP A 187 -20.56 -1.73 -8.26
CA TRP A 187 -20.85 -0.59 -9.12
C TRP A 187 -22.05 0.21 -8.60
N ASN A 188 -21.89 0.77 -7.40
CA ASN A 188 -22.89 1.62 -6.76
C ASN A 188 -22.18 2.67 -5.91
N LYS A 189 -22.90 3.74 -5.57
CA LYS A 189 -22.40 4.73 -4.63
C LYS A 189 -22.13 4.09 -3.27
N GLN A 190 -20.93 4.26 -2.80
CA GLN A 190 -20.50 3.78 -1.50
C GLN A 190 -19.40 4.68 -0.96
N LYS A 191 -19.02 4.49 0.29
CA LYS A 191 -17.93 5.22 0.95
C LYS A 191 -16.97 4.25 1.59
N LEU A 192 -15.72 4.66 1.71
CA LEU A 192 -14.79 3.97 2.60
C LEU A 192 -15.31 4.02 4.05
N PRO A 193 -15.03 3.00 4.88
CA PRO A 193 -14.29 1.76 4.56
C PRO A 193 -15.25 0.63 4.18
N ASN A 194 -15.18 0.13 2.97
CA ASN A 194 -15.87 -1.08 2.54
C ASN A 194 -14.98 -1.88 1.59
N THR A 195 -14.68 -3.13 1.92
CA THR A 195 -13.93 -4.01 1.03
C THR A 195 -14.82 -5.05 0.41
N HIS A 196 -14.84 -5.09 -0.91
CA HIS A 196 -15.49 -6.11 -1.72
C HIS A 196 -14.45 -7.09 -2.25
N TYR A 197 -14.83 -8.35 -2.44
CA TYR A 197 -13.93 -9.35 -3.01
C TYR A 197 -14.65 -10.40 -3.84
N GLY A 198 -13.89 -11.07 -4.68
CA GLY A 198 -14.35 -12.22 -5.45
C GLY A 198 -13.20 -13.15 -5.77
N ASP A 199 -13.52 -14.45 -5.87
CA ASP A 199 -12.54 -15.50 -6.14
C ASP A 199 -12.60 -15.90 -7.61
N VAL A 200 -11.43 -16.19 -8.18
CA VAL A 200 -11.29 -16.75 -9.53
C VAL A 200 -10.17 -17.77 -9.58
N THR A 201 -10.41 -18.91 -10.19
CA THR A 201 -9.38 -19.93 -10.43
C THR A 201 -8.71 -19.64 -11.78
N LEU A 202 -7.40 -19.40 -11.76
CA LEU A 202 -6.59 -19.08 -12.92
C LEU A 202 -5.68 -20.26 -13.28
N THR A 203 -5.41 -20.40 -14.57
CA THR A 203 -4.36 -21.28 -15.07
C THR A 203 -2.98 -20.61 -14.91
N ALA A 204 -1.90 -21.38 -15.06
CA ALA A 204 -0.59 -20.75 -15.17
C ALA A 204 -0.48 -19.99 -16.50
N GLY A 205 -0.02 -18.75 -16.45
CA GLY A 205 0.17 -17.93 -17.66
C GLY A 205 -0.22 -16.47 -17.46
N SER A 206 -0.44 -15.79 -18.57
CA SER A 206 -0.80 -14.39 -18.61
C SER A 206 -2.31 -14.22 -18.64
N HIS A 207 -2.83 -13.36 -17.77
CA HIS A 207 -4.25 -13.03 -17.65
C HIS A 207 -4.44 -11.51 -17.70
N GLU A 208 -5.46 -11.04 -18.41
CA GLU A 208 -5.83 -9.63 -18.45
C GLU A 208 -6.66 -9.28 -17.20
N VAL A 209 -6.20 -8.30 -16.43
CA VAL A 209 -6.95 -7.72 -15.32
C VAL A 209 -7.38 -6.31 -15.68
N VAL A 210 -8.67 -6.03 -15.53
CA VAL A 210 -9.28 -4.71 -15.76
C VAL A 210 -9.96 -4.27 -14.49
N VAL A 211 -9.69 -3.03 -14.06
CA VAL A 211 -10.38 -2.39 -12.94
C VAL A 211 -11.07 -1.15 -13.45
N ASP A 212 -12.38 -1.09 -13.24
CA ASP A 212 -13.24 0.05 -13.54
C ASP A 212 -13.62 0.76 -12.25
N TYR A 213 -13.64 2.08 -12.29
CA TYR A 213 -13.97 2.95 -11.16
C TYR A 213 -14.81 4.12 -11.63
N PHE A 214 -15.70 4.60 -10.78
CA PHE A 214 -16.33 5.90 -10.94
C PHE A 214 -16.42 6.65 -9.60
N GLU A 215 -16.34 7.97 -9.71
CA GLU A 215 -16.60 8.95 -8.68
C GLU A 215 -17.76 9.84 -9.14
N GLU A 216 -18.82 9.97 -8.33
CA GLU A 216 -19.96 10.82 -8.64
C GLU A 216 -19.96 12.11 -7.82
N GLY A 217 -19.41 12.11 -6.61
CA GLY A 217 -19.26 13.32 -5.82
C GLY A 217 -18.87 13.09 -4.37
N GLY A 218 -17.94 13.90 -3.89
CA GLY A 218 -17.47 13.88 -2.51
C GLY A 218 -15.97 13.62 -2.38
N GLU A 219 -15.62 12.57 -1.65
CA GLU A 219 -14.24 12.09 -1.55
C GLU A 219 -14.03 10.97 -2.55
N ALA A 220 -12.90 10.99 -3.24
CA ALA A 220 -12.55 10.04 -4.27
C ALA A 220 -11.39 9.15 -3.82
N ALA A 221 -11.58 7.84 -3.78
CA ALA A 221 -10.53 6.89 -3.43
C ALA A 221 -10.77 5.51 -4.05
N ILE A 222 -9.69 4.81 -4.38
CA ILE A 222 -9.73 3.41 -4.84
C ILE A 222 -8.46 2.67 -4.45
N HIS A 223 -8.63 1.46 -3.90
CA HIS A 223 -7.59 0.50 -3.60
C HIS A 223 -7.98 -0.85 -4.19
N ALA A 224 -7.11 -1.47 -5.00
CA ALA A 224 -7.34 -2.78 -5.59
C ALA A 224 -6.10 -3.66 -5.47
N TRP A 225 -6.29 -4.89 -4.99
CA TRP A 225 -5.21 -5.86 -4.78
C TRP A 225 -5.73 -7.29 -4.91
N TRP A 226 -4.83 -8.29 -4.87
CA TRP A 226 -5.19 -9.70 -4.86
C TRP A 226 -4.20 -10.53 -4.08
N ASN A 227 -4.69 -11.68 -3.58
CA ASN A 227 -3.89 -12.70 -2.91
C ASN A 227 -4.24 -14.07 -3.47
N ARG A 228 -3.30 -15.00 -3.40
CA ARG A 228 -3.54 -16.41 -3.72
C ARG A 228 -4.21 -17.10 -2.53
N VAL A 229 -5.39 -17.69 -2.75
CA VAL A 229 -6.23 -18.26 -1.68
C VAL A 229 -5.67 -19.58 -1.09
N ASP A 230 -4.96 -20.37 -1.91
CA ASP A 230 -4.40 -21.67 -1.48
C ASP A 230 -3.02 -21.55 -0.79
N GLN A 231 -2.49 -20.35 -0.65
CA GLN A 231 -1.23 -20.07 0.04
C GLN A 231 -1.42 -19.25 1.33
N THR A 232 -2.58 -19.30 1.95
CA THR A 232 -2.76 -18.75 3.30
C THR A 232 -1.89 -19.55 4.28
N GLN A 233 -0.57 -19.32 4.26
CA GLN A 233 0.35 -19.73 5.32
C GLN A 233 0.34 -18.72 6.48
N GLY A 234 -0.41 -17.63 6.32
CA GLY A 234 -0.58 -16.57 7.27
C GLY A 234 -1.99 -16.50 7.86
N TRP A 235 -2.24 -15.42 8.54
CA TRP A 235 -3.51 -15.08 9.16
C TRP A 235 -4.35 -14.21 8.22
N GLU A 236 -5.60 -14.55 7.92
CA GLU A 236 -6.52 -13.58 7.30
C GLU A 236 -6.80 -12.47 8.31
N GLY A 237 -6.23 -11.29 8.11
CA GLY A 237 -6.45 -10.09 8.88
C GLY A 237 -7.59 -9.26 8.30
N ARG A 238 -8.66 -9.03 9.08
CA ARG A 238 -9.78 -8.13 8.76
C ARG A 238 -9.69 -6.91 9.65
N TYR A 239 -9.39 -5.77 9.08
CA TYR A 239 -9.15 -4.50 9.75
C TYR A 239 -10.39 -3.62 9.64
N TYR A 240 -10.87 -3.08 10.75
CA TYR A 240 -12.08 -2.25 10.84
C TYR A 240 -11.70 -0.88 11.38
N ASP A 241 -12.23 0.16 10.77
CA ASP A 241 -12.04 1.55 11.19
C ASP A 241 -12.98 1.94 12.36
N ASN A 242 -13.14 1.01 13.29
CA ASN A 242 -13.88 1.17 14.54
C ASN A 242 -13.49 0.06 15.52
N ARG A 243 -13.72 0.27 16.82
CA ARG A 243 -13.36 -0.68 17.88
C ARG A 243 -14.30 -1.90 18.01
N ASP A 244 -15.44 -1.86 17.37
CA ASP A 244 -16.57 -2.77 17.63
C ASP A 244 -16.76 -3.82 16.52
N PHE A 245 -15.89 -3.89 15.52
CA PHE A 245 -16.00 -4.77 14.33
C PHE A 245 -17.31 -4.57 13.56
N ARG A 246 -17.83 -3.33 13.52
CA ARG A 246 -19.08 -3.01 12.84
C ARG A 246 -18.86 -2.67 11.37
N GLY A 247 -19.87 -3.02 10.55
CA GLY A 247 -19.80 -2.78 9.09
C GLY A 247 -18.88 -3.75 8.39
N GLY A 248 -18.49 -3.41 7.15
CA GLY A 248 -17.47 -4.11 6.39
C GLY A 248 -16.05 -3.77 6.90
N PRO A 249 -15.07 -4.65 6.71
CA PRO A 249 -13.68 -4.33 7.00
C PRO A 249 -13.17 -3.26 6.01
N ALA A 250 -12.38 -2.33 6.52
CA ALA A 250 -11.67 -1.32 5.72
C ALA A 250 -10.55 -1.95 4.89
N LEU A 251 -9.91 -3.01 5.42
CA LEU A 251 -8.85 -3.75 4.76
C LEU A 251 -9.00 -5.24 5.09
N ILE A 252 -8.75 -6.09 4.10
CA ILE A 252 -8.52 -7.52 4.28
C ILE A 252 -7.15 -7.84 3.66
N ARG A 253 -6.27 -8.48 4.42
CA ARG A 253 -4.95 -8.91 3.92
C ARG A 253 -4.49 -10.19 4.61
N ASP A 254 -3.56 -10.90 3.99
CA ASP A 254 -2.86 -12.01 4.63
C ASP A 254 -1.65 -11.48 5.40
N ASP A 255 -1.64 -11.71 6.71
CA ASP A 255 -0.54 -11.38 7.59
C ASP A 255 0.27 -12.65 7.90
N ALA A 256 1.56 -12.65 7.61
CA ALA A 256 2.41 -13.83 7.82
C ALA A 256 2.47 -14.25 9.31
N GLU A 257 2.39 -13.27 10.21
CA GLU A 257 2.36 -13.45 11.66
C GLU A 257 1.56 -12.32 12.31
N ILE A 258 1.10 -12.54 13.54
CA ILE A 258 0.49 -11.48 14.36
C ILE A 258 1.60 -10.89 15.26
N ASN A 259 2.39 -9.99 14.70
CA ASN A 259 3.50 -9.33 15.38
C ASN A 259 3.67 -7.91 14.83
N PHE A 260 2.85 -7.00 15.32
CA PHE A 260 2.75 -5.64 14.80
C PHE A 260 3.11 -4.61 15.86
N ASN A 261 3.87 -3.61 15.45
CA ASN A 261 4.07 -2.38 16.20
C ASN A 261 3.79 -1.21 15.26
N TRP A 262 2.58 -0.69 15.30
CA TRP A 262 2.17 0.45 14.46
C TRP A 262 2.57 1.81 15.03
N GLY A 263 3.10 1.84 16.27
CA GLY A 263 3.46 3.08 16.94
C GLY A 263 2.26 4.03 17.06
N GLU A 264 2.42 5.26 16.59
CA GLU A 264 1.34 6.27 16.54
C GLU A 264 0.60 6.25 15.18
N GLY A 265 0.86 5.27 14.31
CA GLY A 265 0.25 5.13 12.98
C GLY A 265 -0.89 4.13 12.94
N GLY A 266 -1.58 4.07 11.80
CA GLY A 266 -2.58 3.04 11.50
C GLY A 266 -1.94 1.78 10.90
N ALA A 267 -2.74 0.73 10.73
CA ALA A 267 -2.30 -0.53 10.13
C ALA A 267 -1.81 -0.37 8.67
N VAL A 268 -2.27 0.67 7.99
CA VAL A 268 -1.80 1.17 6.69
C VAL A 268 -1.92 2.70 6.68
N PRO A 269 -1.20 3.41 5.78
CA PRO A 269 -1.13 4.87 5.79
C PRO A 269 -2.47 5.62 5.71
N TRP A 270 -3.46 5.03 5.06
CA TRP A 270 -4.80 5.62 4.87
C TRP A 270 -5.82 5.18 5.93
N MET A 271 -5.44 4.30 6.85
CA MET A 271 -6.30 3.87 7.94
C MET A 271 -6.09 4.75 9.17
N ALA A 272 -7.15 4.98 9.95
CA ALA A 272 -7.05 5.75 11.19
C ALA A 272 -6.01 5.14 12.14
N SER A 273 -5.21 6.01 12.79
CA SER A 273 -4.21 5.59 13.79
C SER A 273 -4.83 5.10 15.09
N ASP A 274 -6.06 5.55 15.37
CA ASP A 274 -6.79 5.26 16.59
C ASP A 274 -8.19 4.71 16.32
N ASN A 275 -8.78 4.04 17.31
CA ASN A 275 -10.15 3.52 17.26
C ASN A 275 -10.40 2.47 16.18
N PHE A 276 -9.40 1.74 15.75
CA PHE A 276 -9.53 0.61 14.84
C PHE A 276 -9.57 -0.73 15.60
N SER A 277 -9.99 -1.77 14.94
CA SER A 277 -9.91 -3.15 15.45
C SER A 277 -9.52 -4.12 14.34
N VAL A 278 -8.84 -5.20 14.71
CA VAL A 278 -8.42 -6.23 13.76
C VAL A 278 -8.86 -7.60 14.25
N ARG A 279 -9.37 -8.42 13.34
CA ARG A 279 -9.65 -9.83 13.57
C ARG A 279 -8.77 -10.66 12.66
N TRP A 280 -7.90 -11.47 13.26
CA TRP A 280 -7.11 -12.47 12.54
C TRP A 280 -7.74 -13.84 12.70
N THR A 281 -7.81 -14.59 11.62
CA THR A 281 -8.36 -15.95 11.57
C THR A 281 -7.40 -16.84 10.80
N GLN A 282 -7.11 -18.02 11.36
CA GLN A 282 -6.33 -19.07 10.69
C GLN A 282 -6.78 -20.44 11.20
N THR A 283 -6.69 -21.46 10.35
CA THR A 283 -6.95 -22.85 10.73
C THR A 283 -5.64 -23.59 10.94
N PHE A 284 -5.52 -24.27 12.07
CA PHE A 284 -4.36 -25.08 12.42
C PHE A 284 -4.78 -26.49 12.78
N ASP A 285 -3.98 -27.48 12.42
CA ASP A 285 -4.07 -28.83 12.95
C ASP A 285 -3.25 -28.92 14.25
N PHE A 286 -3.94 -29.02 15.39
CA PHE A 286 -3.30 -29.22 16.68
C PHE A 286 -3.26 -30.72 17.02
N PRO A 287 -2.08 -31.36 17.10
CA PRO A 287 -1.97 -32.69 17.70
C PRO A 287 -2.53 -32.69 19.14
N PRO A 288 -3.05 -33.82 19.64
CA PRO A 288 -3.53 -33.89 21.02
C PRO A 288 -2.43 -33.47 22.01
N GLY A 289 -2.72 -32.51 22.90
CA GLY A 289 -1.74 -31.98 23.83
C GLY A 289 -2.24 -30.76 24.60
N LEU A 290 -1.40 -30.30 25.51
CA LEU A 290 -1.62 -29.07 26.25
C LEU A 290 -0.84 -27.93 25.58
N TYR A 291 -1.52 -26.86 25.20
CA TYR A 291 -0.96 -25.72 24.54
C TYR A 291 -0.99 -24.48 25.46
N ARG A 292 0.07 -23.69 25.41
CA ARG A 292 0.12 -22.37 26.08
C ARG A 292 0.14 -21.29 25.03
N PHE A 293 -0.87 -20.42 25.05
CA PHE A 293 -0.90 -19.23 24.24
C PHE A 293 -0.39 -18.03 25.03
N ASN A 294 0.50 -17.25 24.43
CA ASN A 294 1.02 -16.02 24.99
C ASN A 294 0.60 -14.86 24.09
N SER A 295 0.17 -13.76 24.68
CA SER A 295 -0.20 -12.55 23.97
C SER A 295 0.34 -11.33 24.68
N ARG A 296 0.66 -10.30 23.90
CA ARG A 296 0.96 -8.96 24.36
C ARG A 296 0.29 -7.98 23.41
N SER A 297 -0.45 -7.04 23.93
CA SER A 297 -1.08 -5.98 23.13
C SER A 297 -1.05 -4.69 23.93
N ASP A 298 -0.98 -3.60 23.21
CA ASP A 298 -1.46 -2.32 23.65
C ASP A 298 -2.96 -2.29 23.38
N ASP A 299 -3.78 -1.83 24.30
CA ASP A 299 -5.23 -2.00 24.40
C ASP A 299 -5.68 -3.48 24.50
N GLY A 300 -6.81 -3.82 23.90
CA GLY A 300 -7.50 -5.08 24.16
C GLY A 300 -7.18 -6.19 23.17
N ILE A 301 -7.06 -7.42 23.67
CA ILE A 301 -6.96 -8.64 22.86
C ILE A 301 -7.91 -9.72 23.35
N ARG A 302 -8.44 -10.53 22.45
CA ARG A 302 -9.19 -11.76 22.72
C ARG A 302 -8.68 -12.86 21.81
N LEU A 303 -8.68 -14.08 22.31
CA LEU A 303 -8.32 -15.29 21.56
C LEU A 303 -9.43 -16.33 21.67
N TRP A 304 -9.79 -16.92 20.55
CA TRP A 304 -10.73 -18.02 20.45
C TRP A 304 -10.08 -19.22 19.75
N ILE A 305 -10.43 -20.40 20.21
CA ILE A 305 -10.15 -21.68 19.54
C ILE A 305 -11.50 -22.38 19.34
N ASP A 306 -11.86 -22.70 18.10
CA ASP A 306 -13.14 -23.32 17.73
C ASP A 306 -14.34 -22.56 18.39
N ASP A 307 -14.35 -21.24 18.26
CA ASP A 307 -15.33 -20.32 18.84
C ASP A 307 -15.39 -20.29 20.38
N VAL A 308 -14.47 -20.95 21.08
CA VAL A 308 -14.34 -20.89 22.54
C VAL A 308 -13.40 -19.76 22.95
N ASP A 309 -13.91 -18.78 23.69
CA ASP A 309 -13.11 -17.68 24.27
C ASP A 309 -12.17 -18.23 25.36
N LEU A 310 -10.86 -18.12 25.13
CA LEU A 310 -9.85 -18.63 26.07
C LEU A 310 -9.62 -17.75 27.31
N ARG A 311 -10.27 -16.58 27.40
CA ARG A 311 -10.15 -15.64 28.52
C ARG A 311 -8.70 -15.49 28.98
N LEU A 312 -7.92 -14.73 28.22
CA LEU A 312 -6.53 -14.40 28.55
C LEU A 312 -6.51 -13.59 29.88
N ASN A 313 -5.77 -14.10 30.88
CA ASN A 313 -5.63 -13.47 32.22
C ASN A 313 -4.38 -12.58 32.23
#